data_04579c65740cc993463b3ce2d6686639
#
_entry.id   04579c65740cc993463b3ce2d6686639
#
_cell.length_a   1.000
_cell.length_b   1.000
_cell.length_c   1.000
_cell.angle_alpha   90.00
_cell.angle_beta   90.00
_cell.angle_gamma   90.00
#
_symmetry.space_group_name_H-M   'P 1'
#
loop_
_entity.id
_entity.type
_entity.pdbx_description
1 polymer ?
#
loop_
_entity_poly.entity_id
_entity_poly.type
_entity_poly.pdbx_seq_one_letter_code
_entity_poly.pdbx_strand_id
1 'polypeptide(L)'
;MKRFGKVVLTVSLVSNLFFMGIILMGFSGPNVLTSFNEDVNEPLVPKSSFVHQLASVIGDVKIGERVYVAPVASIRGDEGQPIYIGNETNVQDGVVVHGLETMEDGKEVAKNQVEVGGKKYSVYIGDRVSMAHQSQVHGPALVGNDVFVGMQALVFKATVGDGVVLEPGAKVVGVKIASGRYVPAGSVITKQADADALPTITDTYPFKDLNKAVVHVNTQFADGYNGKKPAHHGGHDH
;
A
#
# COMPACT_ATOMS: atom_id res chain seq x y z
N MET A 1 39.40 -11.76 40.77
CA MET A 1 38.60 -12.52 39.78
C MET A 1 37.09 -12.21 39.77
N LYS A 2 36.50 -11.45 40.69
CA LYS A 2 35.03 -11.18 40.73
C LYS A 2 34.54 -9.97 39.88
N ARG A 3 35.43 -9.11 39.38
CA ARG A 3 35.04 -7.92 38.60
C ARG A 3 34.92 -8.17 37.08
N PHE A 4 35.67 -9.12 36.54
CA PHE A 4 35.63 -9.43 35.12
C PHE A 4 34.32 -10.12 34.65
N GLY A 5 33.74 -10.97 35.51
CA GLY A 5 32.52 -11.67 35.16
C GLY A 5 31.28 -10.77 35.04
N LYS A 6 31.22 -9.68 35.82
CA LYS A 6 30.09 -8.74 35.80
C LYS A 6 30.11 -7.85 34.55
N VAL A 7 31.30 -7.44 34.08
CA VAL A 7 31.44 -6.61 32.90
C VAL A 7 31.07 -7.40 31.63
N VAL A 8 31.54 -8.65 31.51
CA VAL A 8 31.23 -9.53 30.38
C VAL A 8 29.74 -9.85 30.30
N LEU A 9 29.06 -10.09 31.42
CA LEU A 9 27.63 -10.37 31.46
C LEU A 9 26.80 -9.15 31.06
N THR A 10 27.20 -7.96 31.52
CA THR A 10 26.48 -6.70 31.16
C THR A 10 26.64 -6.35 29.70
N VAL A 11 27.83 -6.51 29.10
CA VAL A 11 28.06 -6.26 27.67
C VAL A 11 27.32 -7.28 26.82
N SER A 12 27.30 -8.54 27.21
CA SER A 12 26.52 -9.59 26.50
C SER A 12 25.03 -9.35 26.56
N LEU A 13 24.49 -8.88 27.70
CA LEU A 13 23.06 -8.58 27.84
C LEU A 13 22.64 -7.37 27.00
N VAL A 14 23.43 -6.31 27.00
CA VAL A 14 23.18 -5.11 26.19
C VAL A 14 23.29 -5.41 24.70
N SER A 15 24.30 -6.20 24.28
CA SER A 15 24.44 -6.64 22.88
C SER A 15 23.27 -7.50 22.43
N ASN A 16 22.79 -8.43 23.26
CA ASN A 16 21.65 -9.28 22.95
C ASN A 16 20.34 -8.49 22.89
N LEU A 17 20.15 -7.50 23.76
CA LEU A 17 18.97 -6.62 23.72
C LEU A 17 19.00 -5.70 22.48
N PHE A 18 20.16 -5.22 22.07
CA PHE A 18 20.32 -4.42 20.86
C PHE A 18 20.07 -5.26 19.59
N PHE A 19 20.57 -6.49 19.54
CA PHE A 19 20.30 -7.44 18.46
C PHE A 19 18.83 -7.89 18.41
N MET A 20 18.19 -8.13 19.56
CA MET A 20 16.76 -8.45 19.63
C MET A 20 15.88 -7.27 19.16
N GLY A 21 16.26 -6.03 19.49
CA GLY A 21 15.55 -4.84 19.03
C GLY A 21 15.58 -4.65 17.51
N ILE A 22 16.69 -5.01 16.85
CA ILE A 22 16.86 -4.92 15.39
C ILE A 22 16.04 -6.01 14.66
N ILE A 23 15.86 -7.18 15.25
CA ILE A 23 15.13 -8.31 14.62
C ILE A 23 13.60 -8.07 14.58
N LEU A 24 13.08 -7.15 15.41
CA LEU A 24 11.64 -6.88 15.52
C LEU A 24 11.16 -5.68 14.71
N MET A 25 12.05 -4.96 14.01
CA MET A 25 11.65 -3.82 13.19
C MET A 25 11.59 -4.22 11.73
N GLY A 26 10.52 -3.86 11.04
CA GLY A 26 10.45 -3.87 9.58
C GLY A 26 11.52 -2.94 9.02
N PHE A 27 11.94 -3.19 7.79
CA PHE A 27 12.91 -2.32 7.12
C PHE A 27 12.19 -1.29 6.28
N SER A 28 12.39 -0.01 6.58
CA SER A 28 12.01 1.10 5.71
C SER A 28 13.25 1.92 5.40
N GLY A 29 13.54 2.12 4.12
CA GLY A 29 14.76 2.80 3.71
C GLY A 29 15.05 2.68 2.21
N PRO A 30 16.29 2.99 1.80
CA PRO A 30 16.64 3.03 0.39
C PRO A 30 16.61 1.65 -0.28
N ASN A 31 16.40 1.67 -1.60
CA ASN A 31 16.70 0.51 -2.45
C ASN A 31 18.21 0.31 -2.60
N VAL A 32 18.57 -0.83 -3.16
CA VAL A 32 19.93 -1.11 -3.61
C VAL A 32 20.07 -0.82 -5.11
N LEU A 33 21.31 -0.59 -5.57
CA LEU A 33 21.62 -0.47 -7.00
C LEU A 33 21.49 -1.83 -7.69
N THR A 34 20.85 -1.84 -8.84
CA THR A 34 20.71 -3.00 -9.72
C THR A 34 20.82 -2.56 -11.19
N SER A 35 20.86 -3.50 -12.15
CA SER A 35 20.85 -3.17 -13.59
C SER A 35 19.52 -2.54 -14.05
N PHE A 36 18.45 -2.69 -13.28
CA PHE A 36 17.13 -2.14 -13.55
C PHE A 36 16.74 -0.99 -12.59
N ASN A 37 17.63 -0.62 -11.65
CA ASN A 37 17.46 0.54 -10.77
C ASN A 37 18.84 1.14 -10.46
N GLU A 38 19.24 2.11 -11.28
CA GLU A 38 20.59 2.72 -11.24
C GLU A 38 20.70 3.84 -10.20
N ASP A 39 19.59 4.27 -9.60
CA ASP A 39 19.52 5.30 -8.57
C ASP A 39 19.16 4.70 -7.20
N VAL A 40 19.74 5.28 -6.15
CA VAL A 40 19.36 5.01 -4.77
C VAL A 40 18.33 6.03 -4.34
N ASN A 41 17.12 5.58 -4.07
CA ASN A 41 16.00 6.39 -3.64
C ASN A 41 15.53 5.97 -2.25
N GLU A 42 14.98 6.92 -1.49
CA GLU A 42 14.37 6.68 -0.18
C GLU A 42 12.87 6.99 -0.22
N PRO A 43 12.06 6.30 0.59
CA PRO A 43 10.64 6.59 0.69
C PRO A 43 10.38 8.01 1.18
N LEU A 44 9.42 8.70 0.55
CA LEU A 44 8.90 9.99 0.98
C LEU A 44 7.60 9.77 1.73
N VAL A 45 7.64 9.95 3.06
CA VAL A 45 6.50 9.77 3.96
C VAL A 45 6.24 11.07 4.71
N PRO A 46 5.10 11.74 4.51
CA PRO A 46 4.79 12.97 5.22
C PRO A 46 4.46 12.68 6.70
N LYS A 47 4.68 13.68 7.56
CA LYS A 47 4.47 13.56 9.02
C LYS A 47 3.02 13.26 9.43
N SER A 48 2.06 13.53 8.57
CA SER A 48 0.64 13.23 8.81
C SER A 48 0.30 11.77 8.57
N SER A 49 1.18 11.03 7.90
CA SER A 49 1.01 9.61 7.62
C SER A 49 1.76 8.76 8.65
N PHE A 50 1.27 7.56 8.88
CA PHE A 50 1.87 6.62 9.84
C PHE A 50 2.23 5.31 9.16
N VAL A 51 3.49 4.91 9.33
CA VAL A 51 4.00 3.60 8.89
C VAL A 51 4.34 2.79 10.15
N HIS A 52 3.67 1.65 10.29
CA HIS A 52 3.91 0.78 11.44
C HIS A 52 5.35 0.21 11.41
N GLN A 53 5.98 0.11 12.57
CA GLN A 53 7.38 -0.34 12.69
C GLN A 53 7.66 -1.75 12.12
N LEU A 54 6.65 -2.60 11.96
CA LEU A 54 6.76 -3.92 11.34
C LEU A 54 6.43 -3.91 9.83
N ALA A 55 6.09 -2.77 9.24
CA ALA A 55 5.92 -2.63 7.81
C ALA A 55 7.27 -2.39 7.13
N SER A 56 7.36 -2.71 5.84
CA SER A 56 8.51 -2.40 5.00
C SER A 56 8.10 -1.44 3.90
N VAL A 57 8.81 -0.28 3.79
CA VAL A 57 8.65 0.68 2.71
C VAL A 57 10.02 0.97 2.13
N ILE A 58 10.29 0.55 0.90
CA ILE A 58 11.63 0.49 0.33
C ILE A 58 11.68 1.21 -1.01
N GLY A 59 12.72 2.02 -1.22
CA GLY A 59 13.05 2.64 -2.50
C GLY A 59 12.16 3.83 -2.88
N ASP A 60 11.95 4.06 -4.18
CA ASP A 60 11.15 5.20 -4.68
C ASP A 60 9.65 4.99 -4.44
N VAL A 61 9.24 5.23 -3.20
CA VAL A 61 7.85 5.20 -2.78
C VAL A 61 7.44 6.59 -2.31
N LYS A 62 6.37 7.13 -2.88
CA LYS A 62 5.79 8.42 -2.50
C LYS A 62 4.44 8.20 -1.85
N ILE A 63 4.36 8.45 -0.56
CA ILE A 63 3.14 8.32 0.24
C ILE A 63 2.51 9.71 0.41
N GLY A 64 1.21 9.80 0.21
CA GLY A 64 0.41 11.02 0.43
C GLY A 64 0.13 11.32 1.90
N GLU A 65 -0.71 12.30 2.15
CA GLU A 65 -1.09 12.76 3.50
C GLU A 65 -2.10 11.82 4.16
N ARG A 66 -1.98 11.66 5.49
CA ARG A 66 -2.91 10.87 6.33
C ARG A 66 -3.09 9.41 5.87
N VAL A 67 -2.03 8.82 5.33
CA VAL A 67 -1.99 7.40 4.96
C VAL A 67 -1.64 6.58 6.21
N TYR A 68 -2.33 5.46 6.38
CA TYR A 68 -2.00 4.45 7.39
C TYR A 68 -1.43 3.20 6.72
N VAL A 69 -0.21 2.83 7.12
CA VAL A 69 0.43 1.57 6.69
C VAL A 69 0.53 0.65 7.91
N ALA A 70 -0.23 -0.43 7.86
CA ALA A 70 -0.41 -1.39 8.95
C ALA A 70 0.79 -2.35 9.11
N PRO A 71 0.83 -3.15 10.19
CA PRO A 71 1.86 -4.16 10.40
C PRO A 71 2.01 -5.14 9.22
N VAL A 72 3.23 -5.57 8.97
CA VAL A 72 3.64 -6.57 7.96
C VAL A 72 3.22 -6.25 6.51
N ALA A 73 2.80 -5.01 6.23
CA ALA A 73 2.65 -4.53 4.87
C ALA A 73 4.02 -4.36 4.20
N SER A 74 4.09 -4.60 2.89
CA SER A 74 5.32 -4.47 2.10
C SER A 74 5.06 -3.61 0.86
N ILE A 75 5.74 -2.46 0.78
CA ILE A 75 5.65 -1.52 -0.35
C ILE A 75 7.07 -1.35 -0.87
N ARG A 76 7.34 -1.82 -2.09
CA ARG A 76 8.70 -1.80 -2.65
C ARG A 76 8.76 -1.13 -4.01
N GLY A 77 9.30 0.11 -4.03
CA GLY A 77 9.64 0.88 -5.23
C GLY A 77 11.12 0.72 -5.59
N ASP A 78 11.56 -0.53 -5.75
CA ASP A 78 12.96 -0.91 -5.97
C ASP A 78 13.23 -1.46 -7.38
N GLU A 79 12.29 -1.25 -8.34
CA GLU A 79 12.40 -1.69 -9.73
C GLU A 79 12.27 -0.55 -10.75
N GLY A 80 12.86 0.62 -10.44
CA GLY A 80 12.99 1.77 -11.34
C GLY A 80 11.94 2.85 -11.09
N GLN A 81 10.84 2.90 -11.85
CA GLN A 81 9.83 3.96 -11.70
C GLN A 81 9.11 3.91 -10.34
N PRO A 82 8.73 5.09 -9.78
CA PRO A 82 8.17 5.18 -8.45
C PRO A 82 6.84 4.43 -8.28
N ILE A 83 6.58 4.07 -7.02
CA ILE A 83 5.24 3.76 -6.53
C ILE A 83 4.66 5.02 -5.89
N TYR A 84 3.43 5.36 -6.24
CA TYR A 84 2.67 6.43 -5.62
C TYR A 84 1.45 5.88 -4.88
N ILE A 85 1.24 6.37 -3.66
CA ILE A 85 0.07 6.08 -2.82
C ILE A 85 -0.56 7.40 -2.42
N GLY A 86 -1.79 7.63 -2.84
CA GLY A 86 -2.52 8.89 -2.64
C GLY A 86 -2.95 9.15 -1.21
N ASN A 87 -3.51 10.34 -1.00
CA ASN A 87 -3.91 10.82 0.31
C ASN A 87 -5.05 9.98 0.92
N GLU A 88 -5.07 9.87 2.26
CA GLU A 88 -6.12 9.17 3.02
C GLU A 88 -6.30 7.70 2.61
N THR A 89 -5.34 7.15 1.87
CA THR A 89 -5.29 5.73 1.48
C THR A 89 -4.79 4.88 2.65
N ASN A 90 -5.21 3.64 2.72
CA ASN A 90 -4.73 2.73 3.75
C ASN A 90 -4.21 1.42 3.15
N VAL A 91 -3.09 0.98 3.72
CA VAL A 91 -2.38 -0.24 3.35
C VAL A 91 -2.46 -1.17 4.56
N GLN A 92 -3.42 -2.08 4.56
CA GLN A 92 -3.70 -2.90 5.74
C GLN A 92 -2.72 -4.08 5.89
N ASP A 93 -2.91 -4.87 6.93
CA ASP A 93 -1.97 -5.91 7.33
C ASP A 93 -1.69 -6.91 6.20
N GLY A 94 -0.40 -7.15 5.95
CA GLY A 94 0.04 -8.11 4.95
C GLY A 94 -0.19 -7.73 3.49
N VAL A 95 -0.58 -6.50 3.21
CA VAL A 95 -0.71 -5.99 1.83
C VAL A 95 0.66 -5.94 1.17
N VAL A 96 0.71 -6.30 -0.11
CA VAL A 96 1.91 -6.17 -0.94
C VAL A 96 1.63 -5.20 -2.09
N VAL A 97 2.49 -4.16 -2.20
CA VAL A 97 2.52 -3.25 -3.35
C VAL A 97 3.91 -3.32 -3.98
N HIS A 98 3.99 -3.73 -5.22
CA HIS A 98 5.25 -3.93 -5.93
C HIS A 98 5.08 -3.70 -7.44
N GLY A 99 6.17 -3.42 -8.16
CA GLY A 99 6.18 -3.26 -9.62
C GLY A 99 6.77 -4.45 -10.36
N LEU A 100 7.03 -4.23 -11.63
CA LEU A 100 7.96 -4.98 -12.45
C LEU A 100 9.10 -4.03 -12.82
N GLU A 101 10.22 -4.57 -13.23
CA GLU A 101 11.36 -3.79 -13.71
C GLU A 101 10.90 -2.82 -14.81
N THR A 102 11.13 -1.53 -14.60
CA THR A 102 10.75 -0.45 -15.52
C THR A 102 11.93 0.08 -16.35
N MET A 103 13.12 -0.41 -16.03
CA MET A 103 14.37 -0.19 -16.75
C MET A 103 15.06 -1.52 -16.99
N GLU A 104 15.80 -1.64 -18.09
CA GLU A 104 16.64 -2.79 -18.42
C GLU A 104 17.84 -2.28 -19.23
N ASP A 105 19.07 -2.47 -18.72
CA ASP A 105 20.31 -2.00 -19.33
C ASP A 105 20.24 -0.51 -19.77
N GLY A 106 19.79 0.36 -18.88
CA GLY A 106 19.64 1.80 -19.12
C GLY A 106 18.51 2.17 -20.11
N LYS A 107 17.66 1.22 -20.49
CA LYS A 107 16.53 1.45 -21.38
C LYS A 107 15.22 1.28 -20.64
N GLU A 108 14.27 2.15 -20.98
CA GLU A 108 12.95 2.14 -20.39
C GLU A 108 12.10 0.97 -20.91
N VAL A 109 11.46 0.25 -19.98
CA VAL A 109 10.50 -0.82 -20.27
C VAL A 109 9.08 -0.26 -20.17
N ALA A 110 8.63 0.45 -21.19
CA ALA A 110 7.36 1.19 -21.20
C ALA A 110 6.13 0.31 -20.88
N LYS A 111 6.13 -0.98 -21.27
CA LYS A 111 5.03 -1.92 -20.97
C LYS A 111 4.87 -2.22 -19.47
N ASN A 112 5.86 -1.89 -18.65
CA ASN A 112 5.86 -2.12 -17.21
C ASN A 112 5.56 -0.85 -16.39
N GLN A 113 4.99 0.17 -17.05
CA GLN A 113 4.72 1.48 -16.46
C GLN A 113 3.27 1.90 -16.71
N VAL A 114 2.77 2.79 -15.84
CA VAL A 114 1.54 3.55 -16.03
C VAL A 114 1.88 5.04 -16.04
N GLU A 115 1.11 5.84 -16.74
CA GLU A 115 1.30 7.29 -16.80
C GLU A 115 0.10 8.02 -16.23
N VAL A 116 0.35 8.95 -15.30
CA VAL A 116 -0.66 9.80 -14.68
C VAL A 116 -0.14 11.22 -14.61
N GLY A 117 -0.88 12.17 -15.21
CA GLY A 117 -0.50 13.58 -15.22
C GLY A 117 0.88 13.85 -15.86
N GLY A 118 1.26 13.10 -16.88
CA GLY A 118 2.55 13.23 -17.58
C GLY A 118 3.75 12.68 -16.78
N LYS A 119 3.50 11.94 -15.68
CA LYS A 119 4.52 11.26 -14.89
C LYS A 119 4.33 9.75 -14.98
N LYS A 120 5.45 9.03 -14.93
CA LYS A 120 5.49 7.56 -15.01
C LYS A 120 5.61 6.94 -13.62
N TYR A 121 4.96 5.80 -13.45
CA TYR A 121 4.95 5.03 -12.21
C TYR A 121 5.00 3.54 -12.53
N SER A 122 5.62 2.77 -11.66
CA SER A 122 5.46 1.30 -11.67
C SER A 122 4.08 0.90 -11.15
N VAL A 123 3.62 1.59 -10.10
CA VAL A 123 2.26 1.47 -9.53
C VAL A 123 1.76 2.85 -9.12
N TYR A 124 0.55 3.18 -9.52
CA TYR A 124 -0.15 4.38 -9.05
C TYR A 124 -1.43 4.00 -8.32
N ILE A 125 -1.57 4.47 -7.10
CA ILE A 125 -2.75 4.29 -6.27
C ILE A 125 -3.27 5.67 -5.90
N GLY A 126 -4.52 5.94 -6.21
CA GLY A 126 -5.17 7.23 -5.98
C GLY A 126 -5.49 7.51 -4.52
N ASP A 127 -6.28 8.55 -4.30
CA ASP A 127 -6.69 9.00 -2.98
C ASP A 127 -7.83 8.14 -2.41
N ARG A 128 -7.87 7.99 -1.08
CA ARG A 128 -8.95 7.28 -0.35
C ARG A 128 -9.17 5.85 -0.84
N VAL A 129 -8.09 5.16 -1.16
CA VAL A 129 -8.11 3.75 -1.52
C VAL A 129 -7.91 2.90 -0.26
N SER A 130 -8.75 1.90 -0.06
CA SER A 130 -8.53 0.89 0.97
C SER A 130 -7.97 -0.38 0.34
N MET A 131 -6.73 -0.71 0.67
CA MET A 131 -6.15 -2.01 0.37
C MET A 131 -6.31 -2.89 1.61
N ALA A 132 -7.32 -3.76 1.59
CA ALA A 132 -7.67 -4.58 2.75
C ALA A 132 -6.67 -5.75 2.93
N HIS A 133 -6.72 -6.36 4.11
CA HIS A 133 -5.76 -7.36 4.58
C HIS A 133 -5.34 -8.37 3.51
N GLN A 134 -4.02 -8.54 3.33
CA GLN A 134 -3.40 -9.50 2.41
C GLN A 134 -3.76 -9.29 0.93
N SER A 135 -4.32 -8.13 0.55
CA SER A 135 -4.51 -7.81 -0.86
C SER A 135 -3.17 -7.48 -1.52
N GLN A 136 -3.13 -7.55 -2.87
CA GLN A 136 -1.93 -7.27 -3.64
C GLN A 136 -2.25 -6.33 -4.80
N VAL A 137 -1.40 -5.31 -4.95
CA VAL A 137 -1.38 -4.46 -6.15
C VAL A 137 0.01 -4.58 -6.77
N HIS A 138 0.08 -5.22 -7.92
CA HIS A 138 1.35 -5.47 -8.60
C HIS A 138 1.36 -4.83 -10.00
N GLY A 139 2.36 -4.03 -10.23
CA GLY A 139 2.51 -3.24 -11.46
C GLY A 139 2.74 -4.05 -12.76
N PRO A 140 2.63 -3.37 -13.92
CA PRO A 140 2.11 -2.01 -14.03
C PRO A 140 0.65 -1.92 -13.62
N ALA A 141 0.32 -1.07 -12.65
CA ALA A 141 -1.04 -0.98 -12.15
C ALA A 141 -1.44 0.47 -11.86
N LEU A 142 -2.68 0.80 -12.21
CA LEU A 142 -3.31 2.06 -11.84
C LEU A 142 -4.59 1.75 -11.09
N VAL A 143 -4.70 2.26 -9.87
CA VAL A 143 -5.92 2.22 -9.06
C VAL A 143 -6.39 3.65 -8.87
N GLY A 144 -7.62 3.94 -9.28
CA GLY A 144 -8.24 5.27 -9.15
C GLY A 144 -8.56 5.65 -7.71
N ASN A 145 -9.35 6.69 -7.55
CA ASN A 145 -9.75 7.19 -6.24
C ASN A 145 -10.93 6.42 -5.67
N ASP A 146 -11.09 6.45 -4.34
CA ASP A 146 -12.25 5.89 -3.64
C ASP A 146 -12.49 4.39 -3.89
N VAL A 147 -11.43 3.63 -4.19
CA VAL A 147 -11.48 2.20 -4.52
C VAL A 147 -11.32 1.35 -3.24
N PHE A 148 -12.11 0.28 -3.15
CA PHE A 148 -11.92 -0.77 -2.16
C PHE A 148 -11.30 -2.01 -2.82
N VAL A 149 -10.07 -2.35 -2.45
CA VAL A 149 -9.40 -3.59 -2.83
C VAL A 149 -9.59 -4.59 -1.68
N GLY A 150 -10.53 -5.50 -1.83
CA GLY A 150 -10.95 -6.44 -0.79
C GLY A 150 -9.85 -7.36 -0.29
N MET A 151 -10.09 -8.02 0.85
CA MET A 151 -9.14 -8.94 1.46
C MET A 151 -8.72 -10.02 0.47
N GLN A 152 -7.40 -10.28 0.34
CA GLN A 152 -6.81 -11.26 -0.57
C GLN A 152 -7.13 -11.03 -2.06
N ALA A 153 -7.63 -9.85 -2.43
CA ALA A 153 -7.81 -9.47 -3.83
C ALA A 153 -6.47 -9.18 -4.50
N LEU A 154 -6.42 -9.37 -5.81
CA LEU A 154 -5.24 -9.13 -6.64
C LEU A 154 -5.57 -8.16 -7.77
N VAL A 155 -4.78 -7.10 -7.88
CA VAL A 155 -4.70 -6.24 -9.07
C VAL A 155 -3.34 -6.43 -9.71
N PHE A 156 -3.27 -7.01 -10.91
CA PHE A 156 -2.02 -7.27 -11.61
C PHE A 156 -2.08 -6.82 -13.05
N LYS A 157 -1.17 -5.96 -13.47
CA LYS A 157 -1.12 -5.39 -14.82
C LYS A 157 -2.47 -4.81 -15.27
N ALA A 158 -3.17 -4.14 -14.38
CA ALA A 158 -4.55 -3.73 -14.59
C ALA A 158 -4.77 -2.25 -14.25
N THR A 159 -5.81 -1.67 -14.83
CA THR A 159 -6.32 -0.35 -14.47
C THR A 159 -7.68 -0.51 -13.80
N VAL A 160 -7.84 0.05 -12.62
CA VAL A 160 -9.09 0.07 -11.85
C VAL A 160 -9.56 1.51 -11.75
N GLY A 161 -10.76 1.79 -12.26
CA GLY A 161 -11.35 3.14 -12.23
C GLY A 161 -11.80 3.58 -10.85
N ASP A 162 -12.23 4.82 -10.74
CA ASP A 162 -12.68 5.42 -9.47
C ASP A 162 -13.93 4.72 -8.91
N GLY A 163 -14.02 4.65 -7.59
CA GLY A 163 -15.19 4.13 -6.89
C GLY A 163 -15.48 2.64 -7.16
N VAL A 164 -14.48 1.88 -7.58
CA VAL A 164 -14.64 0.43 -7.80
C VAL A 164 -14.52 -0.32 -6.47
N VAL A 165 -15.31 -1.38 -6.32
CA VAL A 165 -15.20 -2.35 -5.22
C VAL A 165 -14.73 -3.68 -5.79
N LEU A 166 -13.54 -4.13 -5.39
CA LEU A 166 -13.13 -5.52 -5.57
C LEU A 166 -13.50 -6.26 -4.28
N GLU A 167 -14.45 -7.17 -4.37
CA GLU A 167 -14.85 -7.97 -3.20
C GLU A 167 -13.76 -8.98 -2.80
N PRO A 168 -13.82 -9.57 -1.60
CA PRO A 168 -12.77 -10.46 -1.12
C PRO A 168 -12.40 -11.58 -2.08
N GLY A 169 -11.09 -11.77 -2.30
CA GLY A 169 -10.55 -12.80 -3.19
C GLY A 169 -10.71 -12.51 -4.68
N ALA A 170 -11.28 -11.38 -5.09
CA ALA A 170 -11.39 -10.99 -6.50
C ALA A 170 -10.00 -10.80 -7.13
N LYS A 171 -9.82 -11.24 -8.37
CA LYS A 171 -8.56 -11.11 -9.11
C LYS A 171 -8.78 -10.42 -10.44
N VAL A 172 -8.03 -9.35 -10.67
CA VAL A 172 -8.10 -8.54 -11.90
C VAL A 172 -6.72 -8.54 -12.55
N VAL A 173 -6.62 -9.11 -13.74
CA VAL A 173 -5.34 -9.35 -14.42
C VAL A 173 -5.40 -8.88 -15.88
N GLY A 174 -4.56 -7.91 -16.24
CA GLY A 174 -4.36 -7.47 -17.62
C GLY A 174 -5.54 -6.72 -18.25
N VAL A 175 -6.49 -6.22 -17.45
CA VAL A 175 -7.73 -5.58 -17.93
C VAL A 175 -7.93 -4.18 -17.33
N LYS A 176 -8.89 -3.45 -17.90
CA LYS A 176 -9.34 -2.16 -17.37
C LYS A 176 -10.75 -2.29 -16.82
N ILE A 177 -10.93 -1.96 -15.55
CA ILE A 177 -12.24 -1.91 -14.89
C ILE A 177 -12.75 -0.47 -14.93
N ALA A 178 -13.93 -0.27 -15.47
CA ALA A 178 -14.57 1.04 -15.50
C ALA A 178 -14.96 1.52 -14.10
N SER A 179 -15.01 2.85 -13.89
CA SER A 179 -15.42 3.46 -12.63
C SER A 179 -16.82 3.01 -12.19
N GLY A 180 -17.06 2.95 -10.87
CA GLY A 180 -18.37 2.63 -10.30
C GLY A 180 -18.83 1.19 -10.52
N ARG A 181 -17.92 0.27 -10.80
CA ARG A 181 -18.21 -1.17 -10.95
C ARG A 181 -17.82 -1.93 -9.68
N TYR A 182 -18.38 -3.13 -9.50
CA TYR A 182 -17.84 -4.06 -8.51
C TYR A 182 -17.47 -5.40 -9.15
N VAL A 183 -16.43 -6.00 -8.61
CA VAL A 183 -15.96 -7.34 -9.00
C VAL A 183 -16.40 -8.30 -7.89
N PRO A 184 -17.31 -9.25 -8.18
CA PRO A 184 -17.83 -10.16 -7.16
C PRO A 184 -16.74 -11.01 -6.50
N ALA A 185 -16.99 -11.43 -5.25
CA ALA A 185 -16.05 -12.19 -4.44
C ALA A 185 -15.55 -13.46 -5.16
N GLY A 186 -14.24 -13.69 -5.09
CA GLY A 186 -13.60 -14.85 -5.70
C GLY A 186 -13.56 -14.85 -7.23
N SER A 187 -14.11 -13.83 -7.90
CA SER A 187 -14.10 -13.74 -9.38
C SER A 187 -12.70 -13.53 -9.93
N VAL A 188 -12.41 -14.09 -11.09
CA VAL A 188 -11.14 -13.95 -11.81
C VAL A 188 -11.41 -13.30 -13.16
N ILE A 189 -11.03 -12.05 -13.33
CA ILE A 189 -11.27 -11.23 -14.52
C ILE A 189 -9.95 -11.08 -15.29
N THR A 190 -9.87 -11.73 -16.45
CA THR A 190 -8.67 -11.76 -17.29
C THR A 190 -8.95 -11.37 -18.75
N LYS A 191 -10.22 -11.16 -19.08
CA LYS A 191 -10.65 -10.73 -20.41
C LYS A 191 -11.37 -9.40 -20.31
N GLN A 192 -11.10 -8.50 -21.25
CA GLN A 192 -11.73 -7.17 -21.23
C GLN A 192 -13.25 -7.25 -21.35
N ALA A 193 -13.79 -8.18 -22.15
CA ALA A 193 -15.23 -8.37 -22.28
C ALA A 193 -15.91 -8.73 -20.94
N ASP A 194 -15.24 -9.52 -20.07
CA ASP A 194 -15.76 -9.85 -18.75
C ASP A 194 -15.69 -8.61 -17.82
N ALA A 195 -14.64 -7.80 -17.96
CA ALA A 195 -14.49 -6.55 -17.22
C ALA A 195 -15.58 -5.53 -17.63
N ASP A 196 -15.89 -5.44 -18.92
CA ASP A 196 -16.91 -4.53 -19.47
C ASP A 196 -18.34 -4.96 -19.04
N ALA A 197 -18.54 -6.25 -18.79
CA ALA A 197 -19.82 -6.82 -18.34
C ALA A 197 -20.03 -6.75 -16.81
N LEU A 198 -19.06 -6.28 -16.03
CA LEU A 198 -19.17 -6.19 -14.58
C LEU A 198 -20.39 -5.34 -14.16
N PRO A 199 -21.05 -5.69 -13.08
CA PRO A 199 -22.20 -4.94 -12.57
C PRO A 199 -21.78 -3.56 -12.04
N THR A 200 -22.71 -2.61 -12.16
CA THR A 200 -22.55 -1.25 -11.63
C THR A 200 -22.96 -1.20 -10.16
N ILE A 201 -22.24 -0.43 -9.36
CA ILE A 201 -22.62 -0.12 -7.99
C ILE A 201 -23.88 0.76 -8.03
N THR A 202 -24.93 0.29 -7.38
CA THR A 202 -26.24 0.98 -7.26
C THR A 202 -26.53 1.31 -5.81
N ASP A 203 -27.60 2.06 -5.54
CA ASP A 203 -28.02 2.37 -4.17
C ASP A 203 -28.38 1.13 -3.36
N THR A 204 -28.73 0.02 -4.00
CA THR A 204 -29.04 -1.26 -3.37
C THR A 204 -27.83 -2.17 -3.18
N TYR A 205 -26.65 -1.78 -3.68
CA TYR A 205 -25.44 -2.58 -3.52
C TYR A 205 -24.98 -2.56 -2.05
N PRO A 206 -24.85 -3.74 -1.39
CA PRO A 206 -24.61 -3.82 0.05
C PRO A 206 -23.31 -3.14 0.52
N PHE A 207 -22.29 -3.08 -0.34
CA PHE A 207 -20.97 -2.56 0.02
C PHE A 207 -20.70 -1.17 -0.58
N LYS A 208 -21.70 -0.44 -1.06
CA LYS A 208 -21.51 0.88 -1.71
C LYS A 208 -20.79 1.90 -0.83
N ASP A 209 -21.00 1.86 0.48
CA ASP A 209 -20.38 2.78 1.44
C ASP A 209 -19.20 2.16 2.21
N LEU A 210 -18.81 0.91 1.90
CA LEU A 210 -17.79 0.16 2.64
C LEU A 210 -16.45 0.90 2.63
N ASN A 211 -15.98 1.34 1.45
CA ASN A 211 -14.71 2.03 1.34
C ASN A 211 -14.67 3.30 2.19
N LYS A 212 -15.72 4.11 2.15
CA LYS A 212 -15.82 5.33 2.95
C LYS A 212 -15.70 5.06 4.45
N ALA A 213 -16.35 4.02 4.94
CA ALA A 213 -16.26 3.61 6.35
C ALA A 213 -14.84 3.15 6.72
N VAL A 214 -14.19 2.37 5.85
CA VAL A 214 -12.83 1.88 6.07
C VAL A 214 -11.81 3.02 6.04
N VAL A 215 -11.91 3.94 5.09
CA VAL A 215 -11.08 5.15 5.01
C VAL A 215 -11.21 5.98 6.28
N HIS A 216 -12.44 6.21 6.76
CA HIS A 216 -12.69 6.95 8.00
C HIS A 216 -11.96 6.33 9.21
N VAL A 217 -12.02 5.03 9.38
CA VAL A 217 -11.30 4.33 10.47
C VAL A 217 -9.78 4.48 10.34
N ASN A 218 -9.25 4.26 9.16
CA ASN A 218 -7.80 4.22 8.95
C ASN A 218 -7.16 5.61 8.98
N THR A 219 -7.85 6.66 8.57
CA THR A 219 -7.38 8.04 8.76
C THR A 219 -7.32 8.41 10.25
N GLN A 220 -8.22 7.89 11.08
CA GLN A 220 -8.12 8.05 12.53
C GLN A 220 -6.94 7.28 13.11
N PHE A 221 -6.60 6.11 12.58
CA PHE A 221 -5.36 5.41 12.98
C PHE A 221 -4.12 6.23 12.62
N ALA A 222 -4.04 6.78 11.40
CA ALA A 222 -2.92 7.65 11.02
C ALA A 222 -2.79 8.85 11.97
N ASP A 223 -3.90 9.50 12.29
CA ASP A 223 -3.92 10.63 13.22
C ASP A 223 -3.56 10.21 14.66
N GLY A 224 -4.16 9.13 15.17
CA GLY A 224 -4.00 8.67 16.54
C GLY A 224 -2.58 8.16 16.83
N TYR A 225 -1.99 7.36 15.96
CA TYR A 225 -0.61 6.90 16.10
C TYR A 225 0.41 8.04 15.96
N ASN A 226 0.05 9.13 15.26
CA ASN A 226 0.82 10.37 15.23
C ASN A 226 0.56 11.30 16.42
N GLY A 227 -0.18 10.83 17.44
CA GLY A 227 -0.43 11.57 18.68
C GLY A 227 -1.50 12.64 18.59
N LYS A 228 -2.28 12.71 17.51
CA LYS A 228 -3.44 13.61 17.44
C LYS A 228 -4.58 13.07 18.29
N LYS A 229 -5.16 13.91 19.12
CA LYS A 229 -6.37 13.56 19.89
C LYS A 229 -7.57 13.49 18.96
N PRO A 230 -8.51 12.53 19.16
CA PRO A 230 -9.76 12.51 18.43
C PRO A 230 -10.50 13.83 18.65
N ALA A 231 -11.10 14.37 17.60
CA ALA A 231 -12.05 15.46 17.76
C ALA A 231 -13.21 14.95 18.63
N HIS A 232 -13.40 15.52 19.81
CA HIS A 232 -14.59 15.24 20.61
C HIS A 232 -15.80 15.66 19.79
N HIS A 233 -16.60 14.74 19.31
CA HIS A 233 -17.97 15.02 18.98
C HIS A 233 -18.62 15.37 20.33
N GLY A 234 -18.97 16.66 20.50
CA GLY A 234 -19.69 17.13 21.67
C GLY A 234 -20.89 16.22 21.91
N GLY A 235 -21.01 15.70 23.13
CA GLY A 235 -22.10 14.83 23.52
C GLY A 235 -23.41 15.50 23.19
N HIS A 236 -24.28 14.80 22.49
CA HIS A 236 -25.68 15.05 22.58
C HIS A 236 -26.11 14.48 23.94
N ASP A 237 -26.27 15.38 24.91
CA ASP A 237 -27.02 15.09 26.12
C ASP A 237 -28.44 14.67 25.73
N HIS A 238 -28.81 13.46 26.11
CA HIS A 238 -30.18 12.97 26.16
C HIS A 238 -30.59 12.72 27.62
#